data_714640ed927b909151e8b51bada4ed03
#
_entry.id   714640ed927b909151e8b51bada4ed03
#
_cell.length_a   1.000
_cell.length_b   1.000
_cell.length_c   1.000
_cell.angle_alpha   90.00
_cell.angle_beta   90.00
_cell.angle_gamma   90.00
#
_symmetry.space_group_name_H-M   'P 1'
#
loop_
_entity.id
_entity.type
_entity.pdbx_description
1 polymer ?
#
loop_
_entity_poly.entity_id
_entity_poly.type
_entity_poly.pdbx_seq_one_letter_code
_entity_poly.pdbx_strand_id
1 'polypeptide(L)'
;MKPIIVILTGLSGSGKTVALRALEDSGFFCVDNLPIALIGSFASIISRNREIRKIGIGIDIREKGSLSEIKDVLKTLRKKYQTQVLFLEAEKDVLMRRFRETRRPHPLGGNIDEVMNIEKERLATLKDVADRVVDSSSFTPHQLRQLITSFYGLQTGRKAMTVVLISFGFKFGAPQNIDLLFDVRFLPNPNFVPELKPLRGTDRQVADYVLKNTTARAYVKKIQEFIDFLIPQYIKEGRSYLTIGVGCTGGNHRAPAIAEKLQSHLRRHPIDLSVVHRDLS
;
A
#
# COMPACT_ATOMS: atom_id res chain seq x y z
N MET A 1 -1.15 23.00 -12.26
CA MET A 1 -1.56 21.90 -11.34
C MET A 1 -1.07 22.25 -9.95
N LYS A 2 -1.88 21.94 -8.89
CA LYS A 2 -1.44 22.10 -7.50
C LYS A 2 -0.29 21.12 -7.21
N PRO A 3 0.76 21.53 -6.46
CA PRO A 3 1.77 20.59 -6.01
C PRO A 3 1.16 19.47 -5.15
N ILE A 4 1.76 18.27 -5.23
CA ILE A 4 1.35 17.11 -4.43
C ILE A 4 2.24 17.06 -3.19
N ILE A 5 1.62 16.90 -2.02
CA ILE A 5 2.33 16.70 -0.75
C ILE A 5 1.89 15.36 -0.16
N VAL A 6 2.85 14.49 0.10
CA VAL A 6 2.64 13.23 0.82
C VAL A 6 3.27 13.37 2.20
N ILE A 7 2.46 13.29 3.24
CA ILE A 7 2.90 13.20 4.62
C ILE A 7 2.97 11.73 4.99
N LEU A 8 4.19 11.25 5.23
CA LEU A 8 4.48 9.88 5.61
C LEU A 8 4.73 9.79 7.12
N THR A 9 3.96 8.98 7.80
CA THR A 9 4.11 8.71 9.23
C THR A 9 3.80 7.25 9.56
N GLY A 10 3.87 6.86 10.82
CA GLY A 10 3.54 5.51 11.27
C GLY A 10 4.53 4.98 12.29
N LEU A 11 4.30 3.75 12.74
CA LEU A 11 5.05 3.11 13.81
C LEU A 11 6.53 2.96 13.48
N SER A 12 7.37 3.05 14.49
CA SER A 12 8.81 2.76 14.36
C SER A 12 9.02 1.31 13.94
N GLY A 13 9.87 1.08 12.92
CA GLY A 13 10.06 -0.25 12.33
C GLY A 13 9.01 -0.63 11.26
N SER A 14 7.98 0.19 11.00
CA SER A 14 6.97 -0.11 9.98
C SER A 14 7.44 0.06 8.53
N GLY A 15 8.67 0.57 8.30
CA GLY A 15 9.23 0.73 6.96
C GLY A 15 9.18 2.16 6.40
N LYS A 16 8.99 3.19 7.23
CA LYS A 16 8.95 4.61 6.80
C LYS A 16 10.15 4.99 5.90
N THR A 17 11.36 4.59 6.27
CA THR A 17 12.56 4.89 5.46
C THR A 17 12.50 4.25 4.07
N VAL A 18 11.96 3.03 3.95
CA VAL A 18 11.77 2.36 2.66
C VAL A 18 10.74 3.11 1.82
N ALA A 19 9.64 3.51 2.45
CA ALA A 19 8.59 4.26 1.78
C ALA A 19 9.04 5.66 1.35
N LEU A 20 9.84 6.36 2.17
CA LEU A 20 10.37 7.68 1.82
C LEU A 20 11.32 7.59 0.61
N ARG A 21 12.19 6.59 0.58
CA ARG A 21 13.06 6.33 -0.58
C ARG A 21 12.26 5.97 -1.83
N ALA A 22 11.16 5.22 -1.69
CA ALA A 22 10.28 4.91 -2.81
C ALA A 22 9.58 6.16 -3.36
N LEU A 23 9.27 7.14 -2.51
CA LEU A 23 8.77 8.45 -2.94
C LEU A 23 9.86 9.23 -3.68
N GLU A 24 11.12 9.25 -3.19
CA GLU A 24 12.26 9.87 -3.89
C GLU A 24 12.43 9.28 -5.30
N ASP A 25 12.43 7.95 -5.41
CA ASP A 25 12.50 7.25 -6.70
C ASP A 25 11.30 7.59 -7.62
N SER A 26 10.19 8.01 -7.05
CA SER A 26 8.98 8.46 -7.76
C SER A 26 9.01 9.96 -8.12
N GLY A 27 10.14 10.62 -7.89
CA GLY A 27 10.38 12.03 -8.22
C GLY A 27 9.84 13.01 -7.18
N PHE A 28 9.68 12.58 -5.92
CA PHE A 28 9.37 13.48 -4.82
C PHE A 28 10.65 14.10 -4.25
N PHE A 29 10.57 15.39 -3.91
CA PHE A 29 11.55 16.02 -3.02
C PHE A 29 11.19 15.65 -1.59
N CYS A 30 12.00 14.80 -0.95
CA CYS A 30 11.68 14.25 0.36
C CYS A 30 12.51 14.89 1.47
N VAL A 31 11.84 15.09 2.62
CA VAL A 31 12.48 15.47 3.88
C VAL A 31 11.96 14.54 4.97
N ASP A 32 12.88 13.92 5.70
CA ASP A 32 12.54 13.06 6.82
C ASP A 32 12.56 13.83 8.15
N ASN A 33 11.73 13.40 9.09
CA ASN A 33 11.70 13.91 10.45
C ASN A 33 11.49 15.45 10.55
N LEU A 34 10.61 15.99 9.69
CA LEU A 34 10.27 17.42 9.73
C LEU A 34 9.29 17.72 10.85
N PRO A 35 9.58 18.68 11.76
CA PRO A 35 8.65 19.12 12.78
C PRO A 35 7.31 19.62 12.21
N ILE A 36 6.19 19.24 12.85
CA ILE A 36 4.84 19.58 12.41
C ILE A 36 4.67 21.10 12.24
N ALA A 37 5.19 21.89 13.18
CA ALA A 37 5.13 23.33 13.13
C ALA A 37 5.81 23.95 11.88
N LEU A 38 6.80 23.26 11.30
CA LEU A 38 7.52 23.72 10.12
C LEU A 38 6.91 23.27 8.79
N ILE A 39 5.98 22.34 8.78
CA ILE A 39 5.42 21.75 7.56
C ILE A 39 4.80 22.83 6.66
N GLY A 40 4.01 23.74 7.22
CA GLY A 40 3.35 24.80 6.46
C GLY A 40 4.34 25.76 5.80
N SER A 41 5.35 26.20 6.55
CA SER A 41 6.41 27.09 6.06
C SER A 41 7.27 26.40 5.01
N PHE A 42 7.70 25.16 5.27
CA PHE A 42 8.46 24.35 4.34
C PHE A 42 7.71 24.14 3.01
N ALA A 43 6.45 23.71 3.05
CA ALA A 43 5.63 23.54 1.87
C ALA A 43 5.50 24.85 1.07
N SER A 44 5.35 25.99 1.75
CA SER A 44 5.27 27.31 1.11
C SER A 44 6.58 27.71 0.41
N ILE A 45 7.73 27.44 1.04
CA ILE A 45 9.05 27.76 0.47
C ILE A 45 9.32 26.90 -0.75
N ILE A 46 9.18 25.57 -0.61
CA ILE A 46 9.50 24.61 -1.67
C ILE A 46 8.57 24.76 -2.88
N SER A 47 7.27 25.02 -2.64
CA SER A 47 6.30 25.19 -3.73
C SER A 47 6.51 26.45 -4.61
N ARG A 48 7.34 27.40 -4.14
CA ARG A 48 7.76 28.56 -4.97
C ARG A 48 8.71 28.12 -6.09
N ASN A 49 9.46 27.05 -5.89
CA ASN A 49 10.24 26.44 -6.97
C ASN A 49 9.28 25.70 -7.91
N ARG A 50 9.16 26.21 -9.15
CA ARG A 50 8.28 25.63 -10.17
C ARG A 50 8.69 24.25 -10.65
N GLU A 51 9.93 23.82 -10.39
CA GLU A 51 10.46 22.51 -10.75
C GLU A 51 10.03 21.44 -9.75
N ILE A 52 9.79 21.81 -8.46
CA ILE A 52 9.39 20.88 -7.42
C ILE A 52 7.87 20.83 -7.33
N ARG A 53 7.28 19.77 -7.87
CA ARG A 53 5.83 19.55 -7.90
C ARG A 53 5.35 18.45 -6.98
N LYS A 54 6.27 17.66 -6.46
CA LYS A 54 6.00 16.52 -5.58
C LYS A 54 6.88 16.64 -4.33
N ILE A 55 6.27 16.61 -3.15
CA ILE A 55 6.94 16.81 -1.87
C ILE A 55 6.57 15.65 -0.95
N GLY A 56 7.56 14.92 -0.42
CA GLY A 56 7.42 13.89 0.59
C GLY A 56 7.90 14.40 1.94
N ILE A 57 7.09 14.27 2.99
CA ILE A 57 7.43 14.74 4.34
C ILE A 57 7.27 13.59 5.32
N GLY A 58 8.39 13.13 5.89
CA GLY A 58 8.39 12.17 6.99
C GLY A 58 8.12 12.85 8.33
N ILE A 59 7.20 12.30 9.12
CA ILE A 59 6.92 12.70 10.51
C ILE A 59 7.21 11.50 11.42
N ASP A 60 7.95 11.72 12.50
CA ASP A 60 8.33 10.69 13.46
C ASP A 60 7.75 10.97 14.85
N ILE A 61 7.61 9.91 15.68
CA ILE A 61 7.18 9.98 17.08
C ILE A 61 8.08 10.86 17.96
N ARG A 62 9.33 11.10 17.53
CA ARG A 62 10.28 11.98 18.24
C ARG A 62 9.84 13.42 18.27
N GLU A 63 8.88 13.81 17.44
CA GLU A 63 8.26 15.12 17.47
C GLU A 63 7.67 15.39 18.85
N LYS A 64 8.25 16.37 19.53
CA LYS A 64 7.82 16.82 20.87
C LYS A 64 6.67 17.84 20.80
N GLY A 65 6.34 18.31 19.59
CA GLY A 65 5.24 19.23 19.35
C GLY A 65 3.88 18.57 19.53
N SER A 66 2.85 19.39 19.55
CA SER A 66 1.48 18.91 19.70
C SER A 66 1.01 18.21 18.41
N LEU A 67 0.96 16.87 18.43
CA LEU A 67 0.32 16.09 17.36
C LEU A 67 -1.14 16.53 17.11
N SER A 68 -1.76 17.19 18.08
CA SER A 68 -3.10 17.79 17.93
C SER A 68 -3.15 18.91 16.89
N GLU A 69 -2.04 19.62 16.68
CA GLU A 69 -1.95 20.69 15.67
C GLU A 69 -1.97 20.17 14.23
N ILE A 70 -1.71 18.86 14.03
CA ILE A 70 -1.65 18.28 12.70
C ILE A 70 -2.95 18.46 11.91
N LYS A 71 -4.10 18.43 12.58
CA LYS A 71 -5.42 18.63 11.94
C LYS A 71 -5.53 20.02 11.29
N ASP A 72 -5.06 21.05 11.97
CA ASP A 72 -5.11 22.43 11.45
C ASP A 72 -4.07 22.65 10.35
N VAL A 73 -2.88 22.06 10.50
CA VAL A 73 -1.85 22.06 9.46
C VAL A 73 -2.37 21.38 8.21
N LEU A 74 -2.97 20.19 8.32
CA LEU A 74 -3.56 19.46 7.20
C LEU A 74 -4.70 20.25 6.54
N LYS A 75 -5.59 20.85 7.32
CA LYS A 75 -6.67 21.69 6.81
C LYS A 75 -6.14 22.85 5.97
N THR A 76 -5.06 23.48 6.42
CA THR A 76 -4.41 24.59 5.72
C THR A 76 -3.70 24.11 4.43
N LEU A 77 -2.98 22.98 4.49
CA LEU A 77 -2.30 22.40 3.35
C LEU A 77 -3.29 21.96 2.26
N ARG A 78 -4.36 21.25 2.64
CA ARG A 78 -5.38 20.75 1.70
C ARG A 78 -6.09 21.85 0.90
N LYS A 79 -6.15 23.08 1.44
CA LYS A 79 -6.67 24.25 0.69
C LYS A 79 -5.77 24.64 -0.49
N LYS A 80 -4.45 24.57 -0.30
CA LYS A 80 -3.44 25.07 -1.26
C LYS A 80 -2.83 23.97 -2.12
N TYR A 81 -2.69 22.75 -1.59
CA TYR A 81 -1.97 21.64 -2.17
C TYR A 81 -2.86 20.39 -2.26
N GLN A 82 -2.49 19.47 -3.14
CA GLN A 82 -3.04 18.11 -3.13
C GLN A 82 -2.31 17.31 -2.05
N THR A 83 -2.87 17.29 -0.84
CA THR A 83 -2.21 16.70 0.34
C THR A 83 -2.79 15.35 0.67
N GLN A 84 -1.93 14.36 0.91
CA GLN A 84 -2.26 13.01 1.34
C GLN A 84 -1.43 12.62 2.56
N VAL A 85 -2.05 11.91 3.50
CA VAL A 85 -1.40 11.34 4.68
C VAL A 85 -1.34 9.83 4.54
N LEU A 86 -0.13 9.28 4.50
CA LEU A 86 0.15 7.86 4.47
C LEU A 86 0.66 7.40 5.83
N PHE A 87 -0.09 6.52 6.48
CA PHE A 87 0.27 5.92 7.76
C PHE A 87 0.76 4.49 7.55
N LEU A 88 1.96 4.18 8.05
CA LEU A 88 2.51 2.82 8.02
C LEU A 88 2.42 2.18 9.40
N GLU A 89 1.91 0.95 9.44
CA GLU A 89 1.92 0.14 10.63
C GLU A 89 2.43 -1.27 10.35
N ALA A 90 2.66 -2.04 11.40
CA ALA A 90 2.87 -3.47 11.34
C ALA A 90 2.49 -4.11 12.67
N GLU A 91 2.28 -5.42 12.66
CA GLU A 91 2.03 -6.20 13.86
C GLU A 91 3.20 -6.11 14.84
N LYS A 92 2.90 -6.14 16.14
CA LYS A 92 3.88 -5.97 17.22
C LYS A 92 5.06 -6.93 17.09
N ASP A 93 4.79 -8.21 16.85
CA ASP A 93 5.82 -9.24 16.75
C ASP A 93 6.76 -9.00 15.55
N VAL A 94 6.21 -8.49 14.46
CA VAL A 94 6.98 -8.11 13.27
C VAL A 94 7.88 -6.92 13.56
N LEU A 95 7.36 -5.90 14.25
CA LEU A 95 8.15 -4.73 14.65
C LEU A 95 9.28 -5.13 15.58
N MET A 96 9.00 -5.96 16.59
CA MET A 96 10.01 -6.48 17.52
C MET A 96 11.14 -7.23 16.80
N ARG A 97 10.77 -8.11 15.85
CA ARG A 97 11.74 -8.82 15.02
C ARG A 97 12.62 -7.85 14.22
N ARG A 98 12.02 -6.86 13.55
CA ARG A 98 12.74 -5.85 12.77
C ARG A 98 13.69 -5.00 13.62
N PHE A 99 13.31 -4.66 14.85
CA PHE A 99 14.21 -3.97 15.80
C PHE A 99 15.42 -4.83 16.16
N ARG A 100 15.23 -6.13 16.42
CA ARG A 100 16.33 -7.06 16.69
C ARG A 100 17.28 -7.21 15.50
N GLU A 101 16.73 -7.35 14.28
CA GLU A 101 17.51 -7.48 13.05
C GLU A 101 18.34 -6.23 12.75
N THR A 102 17.75 -5.05 12.95
CA THR A 102 18.45 -3.77 12.67
C THR A 102 19.36 -3.30 13.80
N ARG A 103 19.29 -3.92 14.98
CA ARG A 103 20.03 -3.54 16.21
C ARG A 103 19.86 -2.05 16.56
N ARG A 104 18.78 -1.43 16.18
CA ARG A 104 18.49 -0.03 16.50
C ARG A 104 17.61 0.06 17.74
N PRO A 105 17.94 0.95 18.69
CA PRO A 105 17.06 1.20 19.83
C PRO A 105 15.75 1.84 19.34
N HIS A 106 14.67 1.60 20.10
CA HIS A 106 13.42 2.31 19.84
C HIS A 106 13.60 3.82 20.09
N PRO A 107 13.02 4.71 19.26
CA PRO A 107 13.19 6.16 19.38
C PRO A 107 12.86 6.75 20.76
N LEU A 108 11.90 6.14 21.48
CA LEU A 108 11.51 6.57 22.82
C LEU A 108 12.38 5.96 23.94
N GLY A 109 13.29 5.03 23.63
CA GLY A 109 14.08 4.29 24.62
C GLY A 109 13.22 3.37 25.48
N GLY A 110 13.85 2.71 26.50
CA GLY A 110 13.11 1.90 27.48
C GLY A 110 12.77 0.48 27.00
N ASN A 111 11.79 -0.14 27.71
CA ASN A 111 11.28 -1.47 27.38
C ASN A 111 10.49 -1.40 26.08
N ILE A 112 10.87 -2.22 25.10
CA ILE A 112 10.30 -2.15 23.74
C ILE A 112 8.79 -2.38 23.72
N ASP A 113 8.28 -3.26 24.59
CA ASP A 113 6.85 -3.57 24.68
C ASP A 113 6.00 -2.39 25.18
N GLU A 114 6.52 -1.66 26.16
CA GLU A 114 5.85 -0.50 26.74
C GLU A 114 5.89 0.69 25.76
N VAL A 115 7.08 0.94 25.21
CA VAL A 115 7.25 2.12 24.31
C VAL A 115 6.47 1.97 23.00
N MET A 116 6.26 0.77 22.51
CA MET A 116 5.42 0.52 21.33
C MET A 116 3.94 0.85 21.59
N ASN A 117 3.42 0.56 22.78
CA ASN A 117 2.06 0.94 23.16
C ASN A 117 1.94 2.47 23.28
N ILE A 118 2.89 3.12 23.92
CA ILE A 118 2.97 4.57 24.03
C ILE A 118 3.03 5.22 22.64
N GLU A 119 3.84 4.65 21.74
CA GLU A 119 3.95 5.14 20.36
C GLU A 119 2.62 5.04 19.63
N LYS A 120 1.94 3.90 19.74
CA LYS A 120 0.64 3.67 19.10
C LYS A 120 -0.41 4.67 19.58
N GLU A 121 -0.48 4.92 20.89
CA GLU A 121 -1.39 5.92 21.47
C GLU A 121 -1.06 7.34 20.98
N ARG A 122 0.21 7.73 21.00
CA ARG A 122 0.63 9.06 20.52
C ARG A 122 0.31 9.29 19.05
N LEU A 123 0.50 8.25 18.21
CA LEU A 123 0.25 8.36 16.77
C LEU A 123 -1.21 8.13 16.37
N ALA A 124 -2.11 7.82 17.32
CA ALA A 124 -3.52 7.57 17.01
C ALA A 124 -4.17 8.73 16.25
N THR A 125 -3.93 9.97 16.67
CA THR A 125 -4.46 11.16 15.97
C THR A 125 -3.98 11.26 14.52
N LEU A 126 -2.73 10.86 14.24
CA LEU A 126 -2.20 10.83 12.86
C LEU A 126 -2.81 9.69 12.05
N LYS A 127 -3.07 8.55 12.67
CA LYS A 127 -3.76 7.43 12.04
C LYS A 127 -5.20 7.79 11.67
N ASP A 128 -5.91 8.49 12.56
CA ASP A 128 -7.31 8.92 12.34
C ASP A 128 -7.46 9.90 11.16
N VAL A 129 -6.45 10.72 10.90
CA VAL A 129 -6.47 11.69 9.78
C VAL A 129 -5.79 11.16 8.52
N ALA A 130 -5.31 9.91 8.55
CA ALA A 130 -4.65 9.29 7.42
C ALA A 130 -5.62 9.02 6.27
N ASP A 131 -5.25 9.47 5.08
CA ASP A 131 -5.99 9.13 3.85
C ASP A 131 -5.75 7.66 3.45
N ARG A 132 -4.62 7.08 3.93
CA ARG A 132 -4.26 5.69 3.71
C ARG A 132 -3.48 5.11 4.88
N VAL A 133 -3.90 3.94 5.34
CA VAL A 133 -3.15 3.11 6.30
C VAL A 133 -2.63 1.88 5.56
N VAL A 134 -1.34 1.60 5.70
CA VAL A 134 -0.69 0.42 5.12
C VAL A 134 -0.10 -0.42 6.23
N ASP A 135 -0.62 -1.64 6.37
CA ASP A 135 0.01 -2.67 7.18
C ASP A 135 1.15 -3.32 6.41
N SER A 136 2.36 -3.12 6.89
CA SER A 136 3.58 -3.64 6.29
C SER A 136 4.02 -5.00 6.85
N SER A 137 3.22 -5.65 7.71
CA SER A 137 3.60 -6.86 8.44
C SER A 137 4.08 -7.98 7.54
N SER A 138 3.39 -8.18 6.42
CA SER A 138 3.67 -9.25 5.46
C SER A 138 4.55 -8.83 4.28
N PHE A 139 5.02 -7.58 4.24
CA PHE A 139 5.84 -7.10 3.11
C PHE A 139 7.34 -7.20 3.41
N THR A 140 8.09 -7.67 2.42
CA THR A 140 9.53 -7.42 2.35
C THR A 140 9.78 -5.94 2.02
N PRO A 141 10.99 -5.40 2.29
CA PRO A 141 11.33 -4.03 1.88
C PRO A 141 11.10 -3.76 0.39
N HIS A 142 11.39 -4.75 -0.46
CA HIS A 142 11.18 -4.66 -1.91
C HIS A 142 9.70 -4.55 -2.27
N GLN A 143 8.84 -5.40 -1.68
CA GLN A 143 7.40 -5.37 -1.90
C GLN A 143 6.76 -4.07 -1.39
N LEU A 144 7.20 -3.57 -0.21
CA LEU A 144 6.75 -2.28 0.29
C LEU A 144 7.15 -1.14 -0.67
N ARG A 145 8.40 -1.14 -1.17
CA ARG A 145 8.85 -0.17 -2.17
C ARG A 145 7.99 -0.21 -3.43
N GLN A 146 7.72 -1.41 -3.97
CA GLN A 146 6.85 -1.57 -5.13
C GLN A 146 5.44 -1.01 -4.88
N LEU A 147 4.87 -1.30 -3.71
CA LEU A 147 3.57 -0.79 -3.31
C LEU A 147 3.53 0.74 -3.26
N ILE A 148 4.52 1.38 -2.60
CA ILE A 148 4.59 2.84 -2.51
C ILE A 148 4.82 3.47 -3.89
N THR A 149 5.69 2.90 -4.71
CA THR A 149 5.90 3.35 -6.09
C THR A 149 4.62 3.25 -6.92
N SER A 150 3.81 2.21 -6.70
CA SER A 150 2.52 2.10 -7.40
C SER A 150 1.53 3.20 -7.02
N PHE A 151 1.60 3.71 -5.79
CA PHE A 151 0.74 4.81 -5.34
C PHE A 151 1.16 6.17 -5.90
N TYR A 152 2.47 6.41 -6.03
CA TYR A 152 3.03 7.74 -6.23
C TYR A 152 3.95 7.86 -7.46
N GLY A 153 4.22 6.77 -8.18
CA GLY A 153 5.02 6.76 -9.39
C GLY A 153 4.47 7.70 -10.48
N LEU A 154 5.22 7.87 -11.54
CA LEU A 154 4.85 8.75 -12.64
C LEU A 154 3.50 8.35 -13.25
N GLN A 155 2.47 9.10 -12.91
CA GLN A 155 1.16 8.98 -13.55
C GLN A 155 1.16 9.82 -14.83
N THR A 156 1.33 9.17 -15.95
CA THR A 156 1.07 9.76 -17.28
C THR A 156 -0.45 9.76 -17.51
N GLY A 157 -1.11 10.85 -17.11
CA GLY A 157 -2.55 11.05 -17.28
C GLY A 157 -3.34 11.03 -15.96
N ARG A 158 -4.40 11.84 -15.88
CA ARG A 158 -5.34 11.87 -14.74
C ARG A 158 -6.08 10.54 -14.66
N LYS A 159 -5.60 9.62 -13.85
CA LYS A 159 -6.38 8.44 -13.48
C LYS A 159 -7.23 8.78 -12.25
N ALA A 160 -8.49 8.37 -12.30
CA ALA A 160 -9.48 8.78 -11.31
C ALA A 160 -9.27 8.11 -9.94
N MET A 161 -8.66 6.93 -9.89
CA MET A 161 -8.45 6.13 -8.67
C MET A 161 -7.25 5.21 -8.84
N THR A 162 -6.50 4.95 -7.76
CA THR A 162 -5.44 3.93 -7.70
C THR A 162 -6.02 2.59 -7.24
N VAL A 163 -5.79 1.53 -8.01
CA VAL A 163 -6.21 0.17 -7.68
C VAL A 163 -4.97 -0.71 -7.47
N VAL A 164 -4.88 -1.38 -6.33
CA VAL A 164 -3.84 -2.36 -6.03
C VAL A 164 -4.47 -3.74 -6.02
N LEU A 165 -4.00 -4.62 -6.90
CA LEU A 165 -4.41 -6.01 -6.95
C LEU A 165 -3.34 -6.87 -6.28
N ILE A 166 -3.69 -7.55 -5.18
CA ILE A 166 -2.75 -8.36 -4.41
C ILE A 166 -3.14 -9.83 -4.51
N SER A 167 -2.24 -10.68 -5.04
CA SER A 167 -2.39 -12.12 -4.88
C SER A 167 -1.66 -12.60 -3.63
N PHE A 168 -2.27 -13.53 -2.87
CA PHE A 168 -1.72 -14.00 -1.61
C PHE A 168 -2.12 -15.45 -1.28
N GLY A 169 -1.42 -16.04 -0.28
CA GLY A 169 -1.72 -17.34 0.29
C GLY A 169 -2.35 -17.22 1.67
N PHE A 170 -3.53 -17.81 1.88
CA PHE A 170 -4.19 -17.81 3.18
C PHE A 170 -3.36 -18.44 4.30
N LYS A 171 -2.45 -19.38 3.97
CA LYS A 171 -1.55 -19.98 4.98
C LYS A 171 -0.60 -18.95 5.62
N PHE A 172 -0.39 -17.80 4.98
CA PHE A 172 0.43 -16.70 5.49
C PHE A 172 -0.42 -15.52 6.01
N GLY A 173 -1.72 -15.75 6.20
CA GLY A 173 -2.68 -14.72 6.60
C GLY A 173 -3.19 -13.87 5.41
N ALA A 174 -4.38 -13.33 5.52
CA ALA A 174 -4.88 -12.33 4.59
C ALA A 174 -4.21 -10.97 4.87
N PRO A 175 -3.86 -10.17 3.85
CA PRO A 175 -3.42 -8.80 4.07
C PRO A 175 -4.53 -7.98 4.75
N GLN A 176 -4.17 -7.13 5.75
CA GLN A 176 -5.18 -6.47 6.59
C GLN A 176 -5.99 -5.40 5.84
N ASN A 177 -5.41 -4.69 4.89
CA ASN A 177 -6.08 -3.55 4.22
C ASN A 177 -6.63 -3.93 2.84
N ILE A 178 -7.43 -4.99 2.78
CA ILE A 178 -8.15 -5.40 1.55
C ILE A 178 -9.59 -4.87 1.61
N ASP A 179 -9.99 -4.12 0.59
CA ASP A 179 -11.37 -3.65 0.43
C ASP A 179 -12.28 -4.73 -0.17
N LEU A 180 -11.77 -5.48 -1.15
CA LEU A 180 -12.47 -6.59 -1.81
C LEU A 180 -11.59 -7.83 -1.78
N LEU A 181 -12.11 -8.95 -1.27
CA LEU A 181 -11.38 -10.20 -1.16
C LEU A 181 -12.08 -11.31 -1.94
N PHE A 182 -11.33 -11.94 -2.85
CA PHE A 182 -11.80 -13.07 -3.64
C PHE A 182 -11.03 -14.35 -3.29
N ASP A 183 -11.73 -15.33 -2.73
CA ASP A 183 -11.18 -16.63 -2.42
C ASP A 183 -11.26 -17.54 -3.65
N VAL A 184 -10.11 -18.06 -4.09
CA VAL A 184 -10.00 -18.96 -5.24
C VAL A 184 -9.58 -20.37 -4.86
N ARG A 185 -9.69 -20.76 -3.59
CA ARG A 185 -9.26 -22.08 -3.09
C ARG A 185 -10.08 -23.24 -3.65
N PHE A 186 -11.34 -23.01 -4.01
CA PHE A 186 -12.22 -24.02 -4.60
C PHE A 186 -11.88 -24.39 -6.05
N LEU A 187 -11.01 -23.62 -6.72
CA LEU A 187 -10.55 -23.91 -8.07
C LEU A 187 -9.56 -25.09 -8.09
N PRO A 188 -9.44 -25.81 -9.21
CA PRO A 188 -8.44 -26.88 -9.36
C PRO A 188 -7.04 -26.43 -8.96
N ASN A 189 -6.36 -27.27 -8.20
CA ASN A 189 -5.07 -26.93 -7.62
C ASN A 189 -3.90 -27.49 -8.44
N PRO A 190 -3.12 -26.64 -9.13
CA PRO A 190 -1.95 -27.07 -9.90
C PRO A 190 -0.91 -27.81 -9.08
N ASN A 191 -0.85 -27.60 -7.77
CA ASN A 191 0.10 -28.29 -6.88
C ASN A 191 -0.05 -29.82 -6.86
N PHE A 192 -1.21 -30.36 -7.30
CA PHE A 192 -1.45 -31.80 -7.42
C PHE A 192 -1.07 -32.36 -8.78
N VAL A 193 -0.61 -31.52 -9.70
CA VAL A 193 -0.11 -31.94 -11.03
C VAL A 193 1.42 -31.87 -10.98
N PRO A 194 2.15 -32.98 -11.07
CA PRO A 194 3.60 -33.01 -10.88
C PRO A 194 4.36 -32.00 -11.75
N GLU A 195 3.96 -31.84 -13.01
CA GLU A 195 4.59 -30.94 -13.98
C GLU A 195 4.32 -29.48 -13.70
N LEU A 196 3.23 -29.15 -12.99
CA LEU A 196 2.83 -27.78 -12.68
C LEU A 196 3.26 -27.34 -11.27
N LYS A 197 3.53 -28.32 -10.40
CA LYS A 197 3.88 -28.05 -9.00
C LYS A 197 5.09 -27.11 -8.82
N PRO A 198 6.20 -27.22 -9.59
CA PRO A 198 7.35 -26.34 -9.46
C PRO A 198 7.17 -24.97 -10.14
N LEU A 199 6.12 -24.81 -10.97
CA LEU A 199 5.88 -23.61 -11.74
C LEU A 199 5.07 -22.58 -10.94
N ARG A 200 5.02 -21.35 -11.44
CA ARG A 200 4.31 -20.21 -10.83
C ARG A 200 2.97 -19.96 -11.50
N GLY A 201 2.05 -19.34 -10.81
CA GLY A 201 0.76 -18.94 -11.38
C GLY A 201 0.86 -17.94 -12.54
N THR A 202 1.99 -17.24 -12.65
CA THR A 202 2.34 -16.35 -13.77
C THR A 202 2.84 -17.11 -15.00
N ASP A 203 3.23 -18.39 -14.85
CA ASP A 203 3.67 -19.21 -15.96
C ASP A 203 2.47 -19.66 -16.80
N ARG A 204 2.64 -19.62 -18.12
CA ARG A 204 1.56 -19.90 -19.08
C ARG A 204 0.87 -21.26 -18.85
N GLN A 205 1.64 -22.29 -18.53
CA GLN A 205 1.10 -23.63 -18.32
C GLN A 205 0.18 -23.69 -17.10
N VAL A 206 0.55 -23.05 -15.99
CA VAL A 206 -0.27 -22.95 -14.78
C VAL A 206 -1.49 -22.06 -15.01
N ALA A 207 -1.30 -20.90 -15.65
CA ALA A 207 -2.38 -19.99 -15.98
C ALA A 207 -3.43 -20.70 -16.89
N ASP A 208 -2.98 -21.41 -17.91
CA ASP A 208 -3.84 -22.18 -18.80
C ASP A 208 -4.62 -23.28 -18.05
N TYR A 209 -3.97 -24.02 -17.18
CA TYR A 209 -4.62 -25.06 -16.37
C TYR A 209 -5.73 -24.47 -15.49
N VAL A 210 -5.48 -23.37 -14.80
CA VAL A 210 -6.45 -22.71 -13.93
C VAL A 210 -7.56 -22.07 -14.74
N LEU A 211 -7.23 -21.30 -15.78
CA LEU A 211 -8.19 -20.46 -16.51
C LEU A 211 -9.01 -21.23 -17.56
N LYS A 212 -8.58 -22.39 -18.04
CA LYS A 212 -9.38 -23.24 -18.95
C LYS A 212 -10.51 -23.96 -18.23
N ASN A 213 -10.45 -24.08 -16.90
CA ASN A 213 -11.53 -24.65 -16.09
C ASN A 213 -12.81 -23.82 -16.22
N THR A 214 -13.95 -24.49 -16.44
CA THR A 214 -15.26 -23.83 -16.65
C THR A 214 -15.71 -23.01 -15.45
N THR A 215 -15.51 -23.56 -14.24
CA THR A 215 -15.86 -22.87 -12.98
C THR A 215 -14.97 -21.63 -12.78
N ALA A 216 -13.66 -21.73 -13.09
CA ALA A 216 -12.75 -20.59 -13.01
C ALA A 216 -13.15 -19.48 -13.98
N ARG A 217 -13.49 -19.82 -15.22
CA ARG A 217 -13.98 -18.84 -16.22
C ARG A 217 -15.25 -18.14 -15.78
N ALA A 218 -16.21 -18.92 -15.29
CA ALA A 218 -17.49 -18.37 -14.80
C ALA A 218 -17.25 -17.44 -13.58
N TYR A 219 -16.40 -17.84 -12.66
CA TYR A 219 -16.06 -17.04 -11.46
C TYR A 219 -15.33 -15.75 -11.82
N VAL A 220 -14.29 -15.83 -12.65
CA VAL A 220 -13.57 -14.64 -13.14
C VAL A 220 -14.51 -13.67 -13.84
N LYS A 221 -15.41 -14.16 -14.69
CA LYS A 221 -16.41 -13.32 -15.36
C LYS A 221 -17.27 -12.57 -14.34
N LYS A 222 -17.78 -13.26 -13.31
CA LYS A 222 -18.60 -12.63 -12.25
C LYS A 222 -17.80 -11.56 -11.46
N ILE A 223 -16.52 -11.83 -11.16
CA ILE A 223 -15.66 -10.83 -10.52
C ILE A 223 -15.48 -9.62 -11.43
N GLN A 224 -15.24 -9.82 -12.70
CA GLN A 224 -15.08 -8.74 -13.68
C GLN A 224 -16.33 -7.87 -13.76
N GLU A 225 -17.51 -8.48 -13.91
CA GLU A 225 -18.80 -7.78 -13.93
C GLU A 225 -19.03 -6.99 -12.64
N PHE A 226 -18.72 -7.57 -11.49
CA PHE A 226 -18.84 -6.91 -10.19
C PHE A 226 -17.90 -5.71 -10.05
N ILE A 227 -16.64 -5.86 -10.46
CA ILE A 227 -15.65 -4.77 -10.42
C ILE A 227 -16.02 -3.67 -11.42
N ASP A 228 -16.49 -4.03 -12.62
CA ASP A 228 -16.96 -3.06 -13.63
C ASP A 228 -18.14 -2.21 -13.10
N PHE A 229 -18.98 -2.80 -12.28
CA PHE A 229 -20.05 -2.08 -11.58
C PHE A 229 -19.51 -1.16 -10.47
N LEU A 230 -18.57 -1.66 -9.63
CA LEU A 230 -18.10 -0.94 -8.43
C LEU A 230 -17.17 0.23 -8.73
N ILE A 231 -16.22 0.07 -9.67
CA ILE A 231 -15.19 1.10 -9.95
C ILE A 231 -15.82 2.47 -10.24
N PRO A 232 -16.83 2.60 -11.12
CA PRO A 232 -17.48 3.89 -11.37
C PRO A 232 -18.17 4.49 -10.13
N GLN A 233 -18.73 3.65 -9.25
CA GLN A 233 -19.39 4.11 -8.02
C GLN A 233 -18.34 4.66 -7.04
N TYR A 234 -17.23 3.96 -6.84
CA TYR A 234 -16.15 4.40 -5.98
C TYR A 234 -15.48 5.69 -6.47
N ILE A 235 -15.30 5.83 -7.78
CA ILE A 235 -14.80 7.08 -8.40
C ILE A 235 -15.79 8.23 -8.14
N LYS A 236 -17.09 7.99 -8.29
CA LYS A 236 -18.14 8.99 -8.04
C LYS A 236 -18.22 9.40 -6.57
N GLU A 237 -18.00 8.46 -5.65
CA GLU A 237 -17.90 8.71 -4.21
C GLU A 237 -16.65 9.55 -3.86
N GLY A 238 -15.67 9.63 -4.74
CA GLY A 238 -14.40 10.33 -4.50
C GLY A 238 -13.32 9.46 -3.88
N ARG A 239 -13.48 8.14 -3.90
CA ARG A 239 -12.51 7.19 -3.39
C ARG A 239 -11.23 7.25 -4.23
N SER A 240 -10.11 7.53 -3.57
CA SER A 240 -8.80 7.64 -4.24
C SER A 240 -8.08 6.30 -4.41
N TYR A 241 -8.46 5.28 -3.62
CA TYR A 241 -7.75 4.01 -3.53
C TYR A 241 -8.70 2.82 -3.37
N LEU A 242 -8.32 1.69 -3.99
CA LEU A 242 -9.03 0.41 -3.86
C LEU A 242 -8.00 -0.72 -3.82
N THR A 243 -8.06 -1.58 -2.80
CA THR A 243 -7.20 -2.76 -2.70
C THR A 243 -8.04 -4.02 -2.90
N ILE A 244 -7.69 -4.80 -3.93
CA ILE A 244 -8.37 -6.05 -4.28
C ILE A 244 -7.44 -7.21 -3.96
N GLY A 245 -7.86 -8.11 -3.08
CA GLY A 245 -7.14 -9.32 -2.73
C GLY A 245 -7.67 -10.55 -3.46
N VAL A 246 -6.78 -11.36 -4.00
CA VAL A 246 -7.08 -12.69 -4.54
C VAL A 246 -6.30 -13.71 -3.73
N GLY A 247 -6.99 -14.60 -3.01
CA GLY A 247 -6.36 -15.55 -2.09
C GLY A 247 -6.52 -17.00 -2.51
N CYS A 248 -5.40 -17.76 -2.52
CA CYS A 248 -5.42 -19.22 -2.58
C CYS A 248 -4.68 -19.82 -1.38
N THR A 249 -4.51 -21.13 -1.28
CA THR A 249 -3.89 -21.75 -0.10
C THR A 249 -2.45 -21.28 0.11
N GLY A 250 -1.59 -21.40 -0.91
CA GLY A 250 -0.16 -21.11 -0.81
C GLY A 250 0.29 -19.81 -1.48
N GLY A 251 -0.57 -19.13 -2.23
CA GLY A 251 -0.20 -17.88 -2.93
C GLY A 251 0.57 -18.04 -4.24
N ASN A 252 1.05 -19.25 -4.58
CA ASN A 252 1.99 -19.46 -5.68
C ASN A 252 1.35 -19.78 -7.05
N HIS A 253 0.17 -20.39 -7.11
CA HIS A 253 -0.43 -20.88 -8.36
C HIS A 253 -1.72 -20.17 -8.75
N ARG A 254 -2.87 -20.50 -8.09
CA ARG A 254 -4.21 -20.06 -8.49
C ARG A 254 -4.39 -18.54 -8.35
N ALA A 255 -3.99 -17.98 -7.21
CA ALA A 255 -4.18 -16.56 -6.93
C ALA A 255 -3.41 -15.66 -7.91
N PRO A 256 -2.11 -15.90 -8.22
CA PRO A 256 -1.41 -15.11 -9.24
C PRO A 256 -2.04 -15.24 -10.63
N ALA A 257 -2.42 -16.46 -11.06
CA ALA A 257 -3.05 -16.68 -12.38
C ALA A 257 -4.35 -15.87 -12.53
N ILE A 258 -5.19 -15.85 -11.50
CA ILE A 258 -6.43 -15.08 -11.50
C ILE A 258 -6.14 -13.57 -11.41
N ALA A 259 -5.17 -13.15 -10.60
CA ALA A 259 -4.79 -11.74 -10.50
C ALA A 259 -4.30 -11.17 -11.84
N GLU A 260 -3.44 -11.88 -12.57
CA GLU A 260 -3.00 -11.49 -13.91
C GLU A 260 -4.16 -11.37 -14.90
N LYS A 261 -5.13 -12.30 -14.82
CA LYS A 261 -6.33 -12.24 -15.66
C LYS A 261 -7.19 -11.03 -15.33
N LEU A 262 -7.36 -10.71 -14.04
CA LEU A 262 -8.08 -9.51 -13.60
C LEU A 262 -7.32 -8.23 -13.95
N GLN A 263 -5.98 -8.21 -13.85
CA GLN A 263 -5.16 -7.08 -14.27
C GLN A 263 -5.44 -6.72 -15.74
N SER A 264 -5.43 -7.72 -16.62
CA SER A 264 -5.68 -7.50 -18.05
C SER A 264 -7.07 -6.89 -18.31
N HIS A 265 -8.06 -7.23 -17.48
CA HIS A 265 -9.41 -6.67 -17.56
C HIS A 265 -9.47 -5.25 -17.02
N LEU A 266 -8.86 -5.00 -15.85
CA LEU A 266 -8.88 -3.73 -15.13
C LEU A 266 -8.17 -2.59 -15.88
N ARG A 267 -7.20 -2.90 -16.76
CA ARG A 267 -6.51 -1.90 -17.61
C ARG A 267 -7.47 -1.08 -18.50
N ARG A 268 -8.70 -1.52 -18.67
CA ARG A 268 -9.72 -0.81 -19.47
C ARG A 268 -10.37 0.36 -18.73
N HIS A 269 -10.23 0.39 -17.41
CA HIS A 269 -10.78 1.46 -16.57
C HIS A 269 -9.81 2.66 -16.46
N PRO A 270 -10.32 3.87 -16.22
CA PRO A 270 -9.49 5.07 -16.01
C PRO A 270 -8.86 5.09 -14.61
N ILE A 271 -8.17 4.01 -14.25
CA ILE A 271 -7.55 3.77 -12.95
C ILE A 271 -6.05 3.62 -13.06
N ASP A 272 -5.33 3.94 -12.01
CA ASP A 272 -3.93 3.57 -11.85
C ASP A 272 -3.83 2.20 -11.22
N LEU A 273 -3.36 1.20 -11.99
CA LEU A 273 -3.40 -0.20 -11.61
C LEU A 273 -2.00 -0.74 -11.36
N SER A 274 -1.81 -1.33 -10.19
CA SER A 274 -0.62 -2.12 -9.87
C SER A 274 -1.00 -3.52 -9.41
N VAL A 275 -0.10 -4.49 -9.64
CA VAL A 275 -0.25 -5.87 -9.17
C VAL A 275 0.94 -6.24 -8.29
N VAL A 276 0.64 -6.86 -7.16
CA VAL A 276 1.63 -7.37 -6.20
C VAL A 276 1.33 -8.84 -5.94
N HIS A 277 2.30 -9.70 -6.23
CA HIS A 277 2.22 -11.11 -5.84
C HIS A 277 2.98 -11.30 -4.54
N ARG A 278 2.27 -11.23 -3.40
CA ARG A 278 2.88 -11.21 -2.07
C ARG A 278 3.68 -12.50 -1.77
N ASP A 279 3.12 -13.64 -2.10
CA ASP A 279 3.64 -14.96 -1.73
C ASP A 279 4.08 -15.79 -2.93
N LEU A 280 4.45 -15.16 -4.03
CA LEU A 280 5.00 -15.81 -5.21
C LEU A 280 6.49 -16.10 -4.95
N SER A 281 6.86 -17.37 -4.89
CA SER A 281 8.23 -17.85 -4.63
C SER A 281 8.92 -18.33 -5.92
#